data_6c7cb72f5cdfb8f7ed7805586b36f20c
#
_entry.id   6c7cb72f5cdfb8f7ed7805586b36f20c
#
_cell.length_a   1.000
_cell.length_b   1.000
_cell.length_c   1.000
_cell.angle_alpha   90.00
_cell.angle_beta   90.00
_cell.angle_gamma   90.00
#
_symmetry.space_group_name_H-M   'P 1'
#
loop_
_entity.id
_entity.type
_entity.pdbx_description
1 polymer ?
#
loop_
_entity_poly.entity_id
_entity_poly.type
_entity_poly.pdbx_seq_one_letter_code
_entity_poly.pdbx_strand_id
1 'polypeptide(L)' 'MSDDTGLYGETKKIFLNIFGPEVAKQLDNFQDPKKYPKDFLDQSKFFLSRLMGDQVAEIKLKSLYEKYIKNKADKIKRGK' A
#
# COMPACT_ATOMS: atom_id res chain seq x y z
N MET A 1 14.78 10.32 -5.22
CA MET A 1 14.00 10.94 -5.78
C MET A 1 12.92 10.28 -6.34
N SER A 2 13.01 9.72 -7.37
CA SER A 2 11.90 9.08 -7.95
C SER A 2 11.40 7.95 -7.11
N ASP A 3 12.16 7.50 -6.19
CA ASP A 3 11.71 6.39 -5.37
C ASP A 3 10.56 6.78 -4.49
N ASP A 4 10.37 8.06 -4.27
CA ASP A 4 9.30 8.50 -3.40
C ASP A 4 7.99 8.65 -4.13
N THR A 5 7.95 8.30 -5.40
CA THR A 5 6.71 8.38 -6.13
C THR A 5 6.18 6.98 -6.36
N GLY A 6 5.01 6.89 -6.89
CA GLY A 6 4.43 5.60 -7.17
C GLY A 6 3.97 4.92 -5.90
N LEU A 7 3.81 3.62 -6.00
CA LEU A 7 3.26 2.82 -4.91
C LEU A 7 4.08 2.93 -3.63
N TYR A 8 5.38 2.78 -3.76
CA TYR A 8 6.24 2.83 -2.58
C TYR A 8 6.13 4.19 -1.89
N GLY A 9 6.21 5.26 -2.68
CA GLY A 9 6.15 6.60 -2.11
C GLY A 9 4.84 6.89 -1.43
N GLU A 10 3.74 6.48 -2.04
CA GLU A 10 2.44 6.74 -1.46
C GLU A 10 2.23 5.93 -0.19
N THR A 11 2.68 4.69 -0.19
CA THR A 11 2.54 3.86 1.00
C THR A 11 3.42 4.42 2.12
N LYS A 12 4.61 4.87 1.76
CA LYS A 12 5.52 5.43 2.74
C LYS A 12 4.93 6.67 3.39
N LYS A 13 4.26 7.49 2.62
CA LYS A 13 3.64 8.68 3.17
C LYS A 13 2.58 8.32 4.20
N ILE A 14 1.80 7.31 3.91
CA ILE A 14 0.77 6.87 4.84
C ILE A 14 1.40 6.41 6.15
N PHE A 15 2.46 5.62 6.06
CA PHE A 15 3.12 5.13 7.25
C PHE A 15 3.77 6.27 8.03
N LEU A 16 4.34 7.22 7.32
CA LEU A 16 4.97 8.36 7.98
C LEU A 16 3.95 9.18 8.74
N ASN A 17 2.78 9.38 8.14
CA ASN A 17 1.74 10.16 8.78
C ASN A 17 1.16 9.48 10.00
N ILE A 18 1.03 8.19 9.95
CA ILE A 18 0.42 7.46 11.04
C ILE A 18 1.41 7.10 12.14
N PHE A 19 2.55 6.60 11.75
CA PHE A 19 3.51 6.09 12.72
C PHE A 19 4.81 6.86 12.86
N GLY A 20 5.23 7.51 11.81
CA GLY A 20 6.50 8.21 11.84
C GLY A 20 7.57 7.47 11.08
N PRO A 21 8.76 8.05 10.99
CA PRO A 21 9.83 7.52 10.15
C PRO A 21 10.35 6.15 10.54
N GLU A 22 10.34 5.84 11.79
CA GLU A 22 10.88 4.55 12.21
C GLU A 22 10.07 3.39 11.68
N VAL A 23 8.76 3.52 11.75
CA VAL A 23 7.91 2.46 11.26
C VAL A 23 7.91 2.46 9.74
N ALA A 24 7.98 3.64 9.14
CA ALA A 24 8.00 3.71 7.69
C ALA A 24 9.21 2.98 7.10
N LYS A 25 10.29 2.87 7.85
CA LYS A 25 11.46 2.18 7.36
C LYS A 25 11.19 0.70 7.17
N GLN A 26 10.22 0.16 7.85
CA GLN A 26 9.89 -1.25 7.71
C GLN A 26 9.49 -1.60 6.29
N LEU A 27 9.05 -0.62 5.53
CA LEU A 27 8.65 -0.87 4.17
C LEU A 27 9.80 -1.41 3.32
N ASP A 28 11.01 -1.10 3.72
CA ASP A 28 12.17 -1.57 2.97
C ASP A 28 12.36 -3.08 3.12
N ASN A 29 11.71 -3.67 4.12
CA ASN A 29 11.82 -5.09 4.34
C ASN A 29 10.70 -5.86 3.64
N PHE A 30 9.78 -5.15 3.02
CA PHE A 30 8.67 -5.79 2.33
C PHE A 30 9.07 -6.17 0.92
N GLN A 31 8.16 -6.79 0.19
CA GLN A 31 8.44 -7.17 -1.18
C GLN A 31 8.66 -5.94 -2.03
N ASP A 32 9.34 -6.11 -3.13
CA ASP A 32 9.63 -5.01 -4.03
C ASP A 32 8.32 -4.50 -4.64
N PRO A 33 7.92 -3.28 -4.38
CA PRO A 33 6.65 -2.78 -4.89
C PRO A 33 6.59 -2.67 -6.40
N LYS A 34 7.74 -2.61 -7.05
CA LYS A 34 7.74 -2.51 -8.49
C LYS A 34 7.53 -3.87 -9.13
N LYS A 35 8.09 -4.91 -8.54
CA LYS A 35 7.93 -6.23 -9.07
C LYS A 35 6.71 -6.94 -8.52
N TYR A 36 6.44 -6.74 -7.27
CA TYR A 36 5.33 -7.41 -6.61
C TYR A 36 4.43 -6.42 -5.91
N PRO A 37 3.73 -5.58 -6.65
CA PRO A 37 2.91 -4.54 -6.04
C PRO A 37 1.81 -5.09 -5.14
N LYS A 38 1.19 -6.19 -5.53
CA LYS A 38 0.14 -6.75 -4.72
C LYS A 38 0.69 -7.29 -3.42
N ASP A 39 1.81 -8.01 -3.49
CA ASP A 39 2.42 -8.56 -2.29
C ASP A 39 2.88 -7.44 -1.36
N PHE A 40 3.41 -6.38 -1.93
CA PHE A 40 3.86 -5.25 -1.15
C PHE A 40 2.68 -4.63 -0.40
N LEU A 41 1.57 -4.43 -1.09
CA LEU A 41 0.39 -3.86 -0.46
C LEU A 41 -0.22 -4.81 0.56
N ASP A 42 -0.20 -6.10 0.27
CA ASP A 42 -0.74 -7.08 1.20
C ASP A 42 0.07 -7.08 2.49
N GLN A 43 1.39 -6.97 2.38
CA GLN A 43 2.23 -6.91 3.55
C GLN A 43 1.99 -5.61 4.32
N SER A 44 1.82 -4.51 3.59
CA SER A 44 1.55 -3.23 4.22
C SER A 44 0.21 -3.28 4.96
N LYS A 45 -0.78 -3.89 4.33
CA LYS A 45 -2.09 -3.98 4.94
C LYS A 45 -2.05 -4.85 6.20
N PHE A 46 -1.33 -5.94 6.13
CA PHE A 46 -1.22 -6.83 7.26
C PHE A 46 -0.55 -6.11 8.44
N PHE A 47 0.50 -5.37 8.13
CA PHE A 47 1.22 -4.64 9.15
C PHE A 47 0.33 -3.58 9.81
N LEU A 48 -0.39 -2.81 9.01
CA LEU A 48 -1.29 -1.81 9.52
C LEU A 48 -2.41 -2.45 10.33
N SER A 49 -2.89 -3.57 9.84
CA SER A 49 -3.97 -4.28 10.49
C SER A 49 -3.60 -4.71 11.89
N ARG A 50 -2.38 -5.16 12.05
CA ARG A 50 -1.92 -5.60 13.35
C ARG A 50 -1.78 -4.44 14.32
N LEU A 51 -1.45 -3.27 13.82
CA LEU A 51 -1.25 -2.11 14.68
C LEU A 51 -2.50 -1.29 14.90
N MET A 52 -3.33 -1.19 13.90
CA MET A 52 -4.49 -0.31 13.97
C MET A 52 -5.83 -0.98 13.69
N GLY A 53 -5.82 -2.22 13.31
CA GLY A 53 -7.06 -2.93 13.03
C GLY A 53 -7.33 -3.04 11.54
N ASP A 54 -8.11 -4.05 11.15
CA ASP A 54 -8.41 -4.31 9.75
C ASP A 54 -9.13 -3.16 9.07
N GLN A 55 -10.05 -2.54 9.74
CA GLN A 55 -10.81 -1.48 9.14
C GLN A 55 -9.94 -0.31 8.74
N VAL A 56 -9.08 0.12 9.64
CA VAL A 56 -8.21 1.25 9.36
C VAL A 56 -7.25 0.90 8.23
N ALA A 57 -6.69 -0.30 8.28
CA ALA A 57 -5.77 -0.72 7.25
C ALA A 57 -6.45 -0.71 5.89
N GLU A 58 -7.65 -1.23 5.82
CA GLU A 58 -8.38 -1.28 4.58
C GLU A 58 -8.70 0.10 4.06
N ILE A 59 -9.15 0.98 4.90
CA ILE A 59 -9.48 2.33 4.50
C ILE A 59 -8.25 3.07 4.00
N LYS A 60 -7.15 2.96 4.74
CA LYS A 60 -5.95 3.70 4.36
C LYS A 60 -5.34 3.22 3.06
N LEU A 61 -5.40 1.93 2.81
CA LEU A 61 -4.78 1.37 1.63
C LEU A 61 -5.72 1.12 0.46
N LYS A 62 -7.01 1.32 0.69
CA LYS A 62 -7.99 1.09 -0.37
C LYS A 62 -7.66 1.80 -1.67
N SER A 63 -7.35 3.08 -1.58
CA SER A 63 -7.08 3.82 -2.80
C SER A 63 -5.84 3.31 -3.52
N LEU A 64 -4.87 2.81 -2.77
CA LEU A 64 -3.68 2.28 -3.39
C LEU A 64 -3.97 0.97 -4.10
N TYR A 65 -4.80 0.15 -3.51
CA TYR A 65 -5.20 -1.09 -4.18
C TYR A 65 -5.96 -0.76 -5.46
N GLU A 66 -6.86 0.19 -5.40
CA GLU A 66 -7.61 0.56 -6.57
C GLU A 66 -6.75 1.17 -7.64
N LYS A 67 -5.81 1.98 -7.23
CA LYS A 67 -4.95 2.66 -8.18
C LYS A 67 -3.93 1.75 -8.84
N TYR A 68 -3.32 0.88 -8.06
CA TYR A 68 -2.22 0.07 -8.57
C TYR A 68 -2.54 -1.38 -8.84
N ILE A 69 -3.54 -1.91 -8.22
CA ILE A 69 -3.87 -3.33 -8.35
C ILE A 69 -5.19 -3.57 -9.04
N LYS A 70 -6.25 -3.07 -8.43
CA LYS A 70 -7.57 -3.33 -8.97
C LYS A 70 -7.94 -2.54 -10.18
N ASN A 71 -7.23 -1.52 -10.43
CA ASN A 71 -7.56 -0.66 -11.53
C ASN A 71 -7.87 -1.40 -12.81
N LYS A 72 -7.03 -2.31 -13.20
CA LYS A 72 -7.26 -3.05 -14.40
C LYS A 72 -8.42 -3.99 -14.29
N ALA A 73 -8.47 -4.70 -13.24
CA ALA A 73 -9.53 -5.66 -13.06
C ALA A 73 -10.86 -4.95 -12.97
N ASP A 74 -10.87 -3.82 -12.39
CA ASP A 74 -12.07 -3.08 -12.25
C ASP A 74 -12.65 -2.69 -13.57
N LYS A 75 -11.83 -2.31 -14.50
CA LYS A 75 -12.27 -1.98 -15.77
C LYS A 75 -12.95 -3.11 -16.43
N ILE A 76 -12.41 -4.26 -16.34
CA ILE A 76 -12.99 -5.42 -16.93
C ILE A 76 -14.33 -5.72 -16.35
N LYS A 77 -14.46 -5.65 -15.08
CA LYS A 77 -15.69 -5.90 -14.47
C LYS A 77 -16.71 -4.93 -14.87
N ARG A 78 -16.37 -3.72 -14.94
CA ARG A 78 -17.30 -2.76 -15.27
C ARG A 78 -17.78 -2.95 -16.57
N GLY A 79 -17.03 -3.49 -17.41
CA GLY A 79 -17.45 -3.74 -18.73
C GLY A 79 -18.81 -4.33 -18.80
N LYS A 80 -19.25 -4.95 -17.77
CA LYS A 80 -20.50 -5.55 -17.87
C LYS A 80 -21.55 -4.58 -17.83
#